data_d91fc11db78e39846d786bcc8a313929
#
_entry.id   d91fc11db78e39846d786bcc8a313929
#
_cell.length_a   1.000
_cell.length_b   1.000
_cell.length_c   1.000
_cell.angle_alpha   90.00
_cell.angle_beta   90.00
_cell.angle_gamma   90.00
#
_symmetry.space_group_name_H-M   'P 1'
#
loop_
_entity.id
_entity.type
_entity.pdbx_description
1 polymer ?
#
loop_
_entity_poly.entity_id
_entity_poly.type
_entity_poly.pdbx_seq_one_letter_code
_entity_poly.pdbx_strand_id
1 'polypeptide(L)'
;TQALAKGARDMGAKVIRFCPATGVSKDGEGWIVHTEKGDIACDYVVNSAGYYAQRVGEWFKPYGGRTVPMMVMSHQYVLTEEVPEIEAWSKANGGKKLPLLRDVDVSYYFRQEKHGFNIGPYEPNCKAEWEDSGDAIPEDFSFQLWSDDLDRIGDIVADSMERVPVAGSAGISRIINGPIPYAPDGMPLIGPMPGVKNAFECCVFTFGIAQGGGAGKVLAEWVIDGGTEWDMWAVDPRRYTDYTDHDYCVAKGMEVYGHEYAMHFPHHEWPAGRDKKLSPVHDKLKAQGGQMGAYNGWERANWFAKPGDDTSEEATQTWHRDGPWAVRVKEECEAVRDACGVLDLPGFTRLWISGPGADEWLRGFVTGGLPKVGRMNLVYVADERGRIVTEFSCIRLKEDSFVLITAATAQWHDGELVRNALPEGLECRETTTERDALLVAGPQSREVLSGLTDADLSLPWLSHQHCTVAGQKAFLIRVSFTGELGWEVHAENAAIPAIYDALLEAGAKPFGMYSLNSLRIEKGYRAWKGDLSTDYSMLEGGLERFVKFDKPQEF
;
A
#
# COMPACT_ATOMS: atom_id res chain seq x y z
N THR A 1 21.62 11.44 16.33
CA THR A 1 20.88 10.76 17.41
C THR A 1 21.10 11.44 18.76
N GLN A 2 22.34 11.57 19.25
CA GLN A 2 22.62 12.13 20.59
C GLN A 2 22.12 13.59 20.75
N ALA A 3 22.23 14.42 19.72
CA ALA A 3 21.73 15.79 19.74
C ALA A 3 20.20 15.86 19.88
N LEU A 4 19.48 14.99 19.15
CA LEU A 4 18.01 14.90 19.25
C LEU A 4 17.58 14.42 20.64
N ALA A 5 18.23 13.38 21.18
CA ALA A 5 17.94 12.88 22.53
C ALA A 5 18.26 13.93 23.61
N LYS A 6 19.32 14.73 23.43
CA LYS A 6 19.62 15.85 24.34
C LYS A 6 18.53 16.93 24.24
N GLY A 7 18.18 17.36 23.03
CA GLY A 7 17.14 18.35 22.82
C GLY A 7 15.79 17.94 23.42
N ALA A 8 15.38 16.69 23.22
CA ALA A 8 14.16 16.15 23.84
C ALA A 8 14.19 16.24 25.37
N ARG A 9 15.32 15.86 26.01
CA ARG A 9 15.48 16.00 27.46
C ARG A 9 15.45 17.45 27.92
N ASP A 10 16.11 18.35 27.20
CA ASP A 10 16.13 19.77 27.51
C ASP A 10 14.71 20.40 27.44
N MET A 11 13.82 19.78 26.63
CA MET A 11 12.39 20.13 26.49
C MET A 11 11.48 19.36 27.46
N GLY A 12 12.02 18.56 28.38
CA GLY A 12 11.27 17.87 29.43
C GLY A 12 10.97 16.38 29.18
N ALA A 13 11.33 15.82 28.02
CA ALA A 13 11.14 14.40 27.78
C ALA A 13 12.06 13.55 28.69
N LYS A 14 11.52 12.45 29.22
CA LYS A 14 12.29 11.50 30.04
C LYS A 14 12.86 10.41 29.15
N VAL A 15 14.19 10.31 29.10
CA VAL A 15 14.90 9.23 28.40
C VAL A 15 15.42 8.24 29.46
N ILE A 16 14.75 7.10 29.59
CA ILE A 16 15.10 6.06 30.55
C ILE A 16 15.90 4.98 29.81
N ARG A 17 17.12 4.76 30.24
CA ARG A 17 18.04 3.78 29.67
C ARG A 17 18.11 2.52 30.53
N PHE A 18 18.47 1.40 29.90
CA PHE A 18 18.57 0.10 30.58
C PHE A 18 17.29 -0.25 31.35
N CYS A 19 16.17 -0.10 30.64
CA CYS A 19 14.84 -0.36 31.15
C CYS A 19 14.02 -1.05 30.03
N PRO A 20 14.25 -2.35 29.81
CA PRO A 20 13.49 -3.10 28.83
C PRO A 20 12.00 -3.06 29.14
N ALA A 21 11.19 -2.81 28.10
CA ALA A 21 9.77 -3.07 28.16
C ALA A 21 9.53 -4.58 27.98
N THR A 22 8.55 -5.12 28.71
CA THR A 22 8.25 -6.56 28.73
C THR A 22 6.84 -6.88 28.26
N GLY A 23 6.00 -5.86 28.06
CA GLY A 23 4.63 -6.02 27.61
C GLY A 23 3.82 -4.75 27.75
N VAL A 24 2.55 -4.84 27.35
CA VAL A 24 1.56 -3.76 27.50
C VAL A 24 0.23 -4.30 28.02
N SER A 25 -0.56 -3.45 28.68
CA SER A 25 -1.94 -3.74 29.01
C SER A 25 -2.78 -2.47 28.87
N LYS A 26 -4.10 -2.63 28.68
CA LYS A 26 -5.05 -1.50 28.64
C LYS A 26 -5.26 -0.89 30.02
N ASP A 27 -5.40 0.44 30.05
CA ASP A 27 -5.84 1.22 31.20
C ASP A 27 -6.86 2.26 30.73
N GLY A 28 -8.13 1.89 30.76
CA GLY A 28 -9.19 2.68 30.14
C GLY A 28 -8.94 2.90 28.65
N GLU A 29 -8.89 4.15 28.21
CA GLU A 29 -8.53 4.51 26.83
C GLU A 29 -7.00 4.54 26.61
N GLY A 30 -6.20 4.59 27.67
CA GLY A 30 -4.74 4.60 27.63
C GLY A 30 -4.11 3.22 27.77
N TRP A 31 -2.84 3.20 28.14
CA TRP A 31 -1.99 2.01 28.22
C TRP A 31 -1.13 2.00 29.47
N ILE A 32 -0.78 0.80 29.91
CA ILE A 32 0.31 0.56 30.84
C ILE A 32 1.42 -0.17 30.06
N VAL A 33 2.62 0.40 30.06
CA VAL A 33 3.82 -0.26 29.55
C VAL A 33 4.52 -0.92 30.74
N HIS A 34 4.61 -2.24 30.72
CA HIS A 34 5.32 -3.02 31.74
C HIS A 34 6.81 -2.99 31.47
N THR A 35 7.61 -2.73 32.50
CA THR A 35 9.08 -2.73 32.40
C THR A 35 9.71 -3.46 33.60
N GLU A 36 10.96 -3.85 33.47
CA GLU A 36 11.73 -4.43 34.60
C GLU A 36 11.86 -3.48 35.78
N LYS A 37 11.63 -2.18 35.60
CA LYS A 37 11.78 -1.15 36.65
C LYS A 37 10.44 -0.64 37.17
N GLY A 38 9.34 -1.24 36.76
CA GLY A 38 8.00 -0.86 37.15
C GLY A 38 7.16 -0.43 35.93
N ASP A 39 5.90 -0.21 36.18
CA ASP A 39 4.89 0.09 35.18
C ASP A 39 4.83 1.59 34.86
N ILE A 40 4.55 1.92 33.60
CA ILE A 40 4.40 3.29 33.10
C ILE A 40 3.00 3.43 32.50
N ALA A 41 2.13 4.20 33.15
CA ALA A 41 0.83 4.58 32.59
C ALA A 41 1.03 5.72 31.56
N CYS A 42 0.35 5.63 30.43
CA CYS A 42 0.40 6.62 29.35
C CYS A 42 -0.88 6.64 28.51
N ASP A 43 -1.19 7.78 27.92
CA ASP A 43 -2.35 7.93 27.03
C ASP A 43 -2.11 7.25 25.67
N TYR A 44 -0.87 7.35 25.17
CA TYR A 44 -0.46 6.81 23.88
C TYR A 44 0.80 5.96 24.02
N VAL A 45 0.92 4.94 23.18
CA VAL A 45 2.12 4.09 23.11
C VAL A 45 2.64 4.02 21.67
N VAL A 46 3.94 4.02 21.50
CA VAL A 46 4.60 3.98 20.19
C VAL A 46 5.57 2.80 20.13
N ASN A 47 5.39 1.93 19.16
CA ASN A 47 6.36 0.89 18.82
C ASN A 47 7.48 1.49 17.96
N SER A 48 8.65 1.72 18.55
CA SER A 48 9.87 2.19 17.86
C SER A 48 11.03 1.21 18.04
N ALA A 49 10.73 -0.09 18.10
CA ALA A 49 11.67 -1.12 18.56
C ALA A 49 12.67 -1.61 17.48
N GLY A 50 12.72 -0.98 16.29
CA GLY A 50 13.66 -1.35 15.23
C GLY A 50 13.43 -2.78 14.75
N TYR A 51 14.47 -3.61 14.73
CA TYR A 51 14.32 -5.02 14.33
C TYR A 51 13.57 -5.89 15.38
N TYR A 52 13.31 -5.37 16.58
CA TYR A 52 12.40 -5.99 17.55
C TYR A 52 10.93 -5.57 17.39
N ALA A 53 10.60 -4.73 16.41
CA ALA A 53 9.25 -4.16 16.26
C ALA A 53 8.16 -5.23 16.13
N GLN A 54 8.45 -6.36 15.49
CA GLN A 54 7.52 -7.47 15.37
C GLN A 54 7.17 -8.09 16.73
N ARG A 55 8.19 -8.33 17.58
CA ARG A 55 7.99 -8.83 18.95
C ARG A 55 7.13 -7.87 19.79
N VAL A 56 7.38 -6.58 19.69
CA VAL A 56 6.58 -5.58 20.38
C VAL A 56 5.16 -5.53 19.83
N GLY A 57 4.97 -5.69 18.50
CA GLY A 57 3.67 -5.77 17.85
C GLY A 57 2.80 -6.90 18.39
N GLU A 58 3.41 -8.06 18.71
CA GLU A 58 2.69 -9.21 19.26
C GLU A 58 1.99 -8.91 20.60
N TRP A 59 2.51 -7.97 21.39
CA TRP A 59 1.86 -7.55 22.66
C TRP A 59 0.50 -6.90 22.45
N PHE A 60 0.23 -6.37 21.24
CA PHE A 60 -1.00 -5.68 20.90
C PHE A 60 -2.06 -6.59 20.24
N LYS A 61 -1.71 -7.83 19.87
CA LYS A 61 -2.67 -8.79 19.27
C LYS A 61 -3.93 -9.03 20.12
N PRO A 62 -3.85 -9.15 21.45
CA PRO A 62 -5.06 -9.28 22.29
C PRO A 62 -6.01 -8.08 22.21
N TYR A 63 -5.55 -6.96 21.68
CA TYR A 63 -6.29 -5.70 21.59
C TYR A 63 -6.66 -5.33 20.14
N GLY A 64 -6.53 -6.27 19.20
CA GLY A 64 -6.88 -6.08 17.79
C GLY A 64 -5.70 -5.76 16.87
N GLY A 65 -4.48 -5.72 17.40
CA GLY A 65 -3.26 -5.54 16.62
C GLY A 65 -2.89 -6.73 15.74
N ARG A 66 -1.93 -6.53 14.87
CA ARG A 66 -1.41 -7.54 13.94
C ARG A 66 0.08 -7.78 14.14
N THR A 67 0.58 -8.85 13.52
CA THR A 67 2.03 -8.99 13.32
C THR A 67 2.55 -7.85 12.46
N VAL A 68 3.59 -7.15 12.91
CA VAL A 68 4.23 -6.09 12.14
C VAL A 68 4.85 -6.69 10.86
N PRO A 69 4.49 -6.22 9.65
CA PRO A 69 4.97 -6.79 8.40
C PRO A 69 6.42 -6.36 8.15
N MET A 70 7.35 -7.21 8.51
CA MET A 70 8.77 -6.95 8.34
C MET A 70 9.59 -8.23 8.28
N MET A 71 10.80 -8.11 7.77
CA MET A 71 11.85 -9.10 7.85
C MET A 71 13.16 -8.43 8.24
N VAL A 72 14.07 -9.16 8.87
CA VAL A 72 15.42 -8.67 9.17
C VAL A 72 16.38 -9.19 8.11
N MET A 73 17.06 -8.27 7.44
CA MET A 73 18.05 -8.58 6.42
C MET A 73 19.46 -8.43 6.98
N SER A 74 20.37 -9.31 6.53
CA SER A 74 21.81 -9.15 6.76
C SER A 74 22.35 -8.15 5.74
N HIS A 75 22.73 -6.97 6.21
CA HIS A 75 23.31 -5.92 5.35
C HIS A 75 24.77 -5.69 5.65
N GLN A 76 25.56 -5.65 4.58
CA GLN A 76 27.01 -5.46 4.67
C GLN A 76 27.45 -4.17 3.98
N TYR A 77 28.52 -3.59 4.48
CA TYR A 77 29.28 -2.58 3.75
C TYR A 77 30.79 -2.71 4.01
N VAL A 78 31.58 -2.33 3.01
CA VAL A 78 33.02 -2.43 3.00
C VAL A 78 33.63 -1.05 3.24
N LEU A 79 34.55 -0.96 4.18
CA LEU A 79 35.40 0.21 4.36
C LEU A 79 36.79 -0.09 3.79
N THR A 80 37.26 0.77 2.91
CA THR A 80 38.62 0.65 2.38
C THR A 80 39.66 1.29 3.30
N GLU A 81 40.91 0.96 3.09
CA GLU A 81 42.03 1.75 3.61
C GLU A 81 42.03 3.16 3.01
N GLU A 82 42.87 4.04 3.56
CA GLU A 82 42.98 5.41 3.07
C GLU A 82 43.67 5.45 1.70
N VAL A 83 43.20 6.32 0.83
CA VAL A 83 43.69 6.55 -0.53
C VAL A 83 44.32 7.93 -0.59
N PRO A 84 45.68 8.02 -0.83
CA PRO A 84 46.36 9.32 -0.79
C PRO A 84 45.80 10.36 -1.77
N GLU A 85 45.29 9.91 -2.92
CA GLU A 85 44.69 10.75 -3.95
C GLU A 85 43.44 11.45 -3.42
N ILE A 86 42.65 10.77 -2.56
CA ILE A 86 41.43 11.34 -1.96
C ILE A 86 41.78 12.39 -0.91
N GLU A 87 42.82 12.14 -0.12
CA GLU A 87 43.35 13.13 0.82
C GLU A 87 43.82 14.40 0.09
N ALA A 88 44.62 14.22 -0.98
CA ALA A 88 45.14 15.30 -1.79
C ALA A 88 44.00 16.10 -2.45
N TRP A 89 43.01 15.40 -3.01
CA TRP A 89 41.83 16.04 -3.60
C TRP A 89 41.03 16.85 -2.58
N SER A 90 40.76 16.28 -1.40
CA SER A 90 40.02 16.96 -0.32
C SER A 90 40.75 18.24 0.11
N LYS A 91 42.07 18.17 0.33
CA LYS A 91 42.91 19.34 0.66
C LYS A 91 42.84 20.43 -0.41
N ALA A 92 42.96 20.05 -1.68
CA ALA A 92 42.90 20.98 -2.82
C ALA A 92 41.52 21.65 -2.97
N ASN A 93 40.45 21.00 -2.49
CA ASN A 93 39.07 21.47 -2.58
C ASN A 93 38.51 22.01 -1.24
N GLY A 94 39.35 22.47 -0.34
CA GLY A 94 38.93 23.13 0.91
C GLY A 94 38.25 22.21 1.91
N GLY A 95 38.64 20.93 1.95
CA GLY A 95 38.07 19.92 2.86
C GLY A 95 36.73 19.36 2.43
N LYS A 96 36.28 19.61 1.20
CA LYS A 96 35.04 19.02 0.66
C LYS A 96 35.18 17.53 0.50
N LYS A 97 34.06 16.82 0.65
CA LYS A 97 33.95 15.38 0.30
C LYS A 97 33.54 15.22 -1.15
N LEU A 98 33.89 14.08 -1.73
CA LEU A 98 33.38 13.66 -3.04
C LEU A 98 31.87 13.50 -3.00
N PRO A 99 31.18 13.70 -4.12
CA PRO A 99 29.77 13.35 -4.25
C PRO A 99 29.54 11.87 -3.92
N LEU A 100 28.36 11.55 -3.38
CA LEU A 100 27.91 10.18 -3.24
C LEU A 100 27.54 9.62 -4.62
N LEU A 101 27.99 8.41 -4.93
CA LEU A 101 27.59 7.67 -6.12
C LEU A 101 26.59 6.60 -5.69
N ARG A 102 25.55 6.41 -6.50
CA ARG A 102 24.66 5.24 -6.48
C ARG A 102 24.70 4.61 -7.86
N ASP A 103 24.98 3.33 -7.92
CA ASP A 103 24.86 2.56 -9.14
C ASP A 103 23.52 1.85 -9.14
N VAL A 104 22.67 2.18 -10.12
CA VAL A 104 21.29 1.66 -10.19
C VAL A 104 21.20 0.33 -10.94
N ASP A 105 22.23 0.00 -11.74
CA ASP A 105 22.27 -1.23 -12.51
C ASP A 105 22.74 -2.42 -11.65
N VAL A 106 23.69 -2.14 -10.72
CA VAL A 106 24.29 -3.16 -9.84
C VAL A 106 23.78 -3.06 -8.39
N SER A 107 23.05 -2.00 -8.07
CA SER A 107 22.43 -1.77 -6.76
C SER A 107 23.42 -1.63 -5.61
N TYR A 108 24.27 -0.60 -5.65
CA TYR A 108 25.14 -0.24 -4.52
C TYR A 108 25.26 1.27 -4.34
N TYR A 109 25.64 1.70 -3.13
CA TYR A 109 26.11 3.06 -2.88
C TYR A 109 27.62 3.06 -2.66
N PHE A 110 28.24 4.19 -3.04
CA PHE A 110 29.66 4.42 -2.92
C PHE A 110 29.92 5.84 -2.43
N ARG A 111 30.57 6.00 -1.29
CA ARG A 111 30.83 7.31 -0.72
C ARG A 111 32.20 7.42 -0.06
N GLN A 112 32.73 8.63 -0.03
CA GLN A 112 33.96 8.91 0.72
C GLN A 112 33.72 8.76 2.23
N GLU A 113 34.59 7.98 2.89
CA GLU A 113 34.68 7.86 4.34
C GLU A 113 36.11 8.19 4.80
N LYS A 114 36.29 9.32 5.52
CA LYS A 114 37.59 9.95 5.77
C LYS A 114 38.34 10.17 4.45
N HIS A 115 39.47 9.47 4.25
CA HIS A 115 40.27 9.48 3.03
C HIS A 115 40.19 8.17 2.25
N GLY A 116 39.35 7.25 2.65
CA GLY A 116 38.99 6.04 1.93
C GLY A 116 37.55 6.06 1.45
N PHE A 117 36.97 4.88 1.24
CA PHE A 117 35.61 4.71 0.73
C PHE A 117 34.78 3.79 1.61
N ASN A 118 33.48 4.01 1.57
CA ASN A 118 32.45 3.11 2.06
C ASN A 118 31.63 2.64 0.87
N ILE A 119 31.61 1.33 0.64
CA ILE A 119 30.91 0.65 -0.43
C ILE A 119 29.84 -0.21 0.21
N GLY A 120 28.56 0.07 -0.09
CA GLY A 120 27.42 -0.66 0.48
C GLY A 120 26.56 -1.28 -0.61
N PRO A 121 26.77 -2.57 -0.88
CA PRO A 121 25.98 -3.32 -1.84
C PRO A 121 24.59 -3.67 -1.28
N TYR A 122 23.65 -3.84 -2.22
CA TYR A 122 22.35 -4.46 -2.02
C TYR A 122 22.26 -5.64 -3.00
N GLU A 123 22.83 -6.75 -2.58
CA GLU A 123 23.03 -7.92 -3.43
C GLU A 123 21.73 -8.70 -3.68
N PRO A 124 21.49 -9.22 -4.89
CA PRO A 124 20.29 -10.01 -5.20
C PRO A 124 20.20 -11.34 -4.42
N ASN A 125 21.38 -11.93 -4.08
CA ASN A 125 21.48 -13.12 -3.23
C ASN A 125 21.54 -12.77 -1.74
N CYS A 126 20.77 -11.77 -1.34
CA CYS A 126 20.69 -11.29 0.03
C CYS A 126 20.21 -12.38 1.00
N LYS A 127 20.42 -12.16 2.29
CA LYS A 127 20.07 -13.10 3.33
C LYS A 127 19.08 -12.49 4.31
N ALA A 128 17.91 -13.10 4.42
CA ALA A 128 17.01 -12.88 5.52
C ALA A 128 17.53 -13.64 6.75
N GLU A 129 17.49 -13.02 7.91
CA GLU A 129 17.94 -13.60 9.16
C GLU A 129 16.75 -13.88 10.08
N TRP A 130 16.86 -14.91 10.89
CA TRP A 130 15.82 -15.34 11.84
C TRP A 130 14.49 -15.68 11.14
N GLU A 131 14.56 -16.19 9.91
CA GLU A 131 13.40 -16.51 9.10
C GLU A 131 12.62 -17.75 9.59
N ASP A 132 13.32 -18.73 10.19
CA ASP A 132 12.73 -20.02 10.57
C ASP A 132 11.80 -19.96 11.78
N SER A 133 11.76 -18.88 12.51
CA SER A 133 11.08 -18.84 13.79
C SER A 133 10.39 -17.53 14.17
N GLY A 134 10.14 -16.63 13.23
CA GLY A 134 9.34 -15.42 13.44
C GLY A 134 9.66 -14.52 14.67
N ASP A 135 10.25 -15.10 15.69
CA ASP A 135 10.59 -14.50 16.98
C ASP A 135 12.00 -14.85 17.50
N ALA A 136 12.80 -15.52 16.69
CA ALA A 136 14.12 -16.02 17.09
C ALA A 136 15.21 -14.95 17.21
N ILE A 137 14.88 -13.67 17.14
CA ILE A 137 15.85 -12.62 17.45
C ILE A 137 16.27 -12.81 18.92
N PRO A 138 17.55 -13.10 19.20
CA PRO A 138 18.00 -13.29 20.57
C PRO A 138 17.73 -12.04 21.43
N GLU A 139 17.28 -12.23 22.66
CA GLU A 139 16.96 -11.10 23.55
C GLU A 139 18.17 -10.21 23.86
N ASP A 140 19.34 -10.80 23.83
CA ASP A 140 20.62 -10.14 24.11
C ASP A 140 21.34 -9.65 22.84
N PHE A 141 20.76 -9.78 21.65
CA PHE A 141 21.34 -9.29 20.41
C PHE A 141 21.28 -7.76 20.34
N SER A 142 22.19 -7.11 21.04
CA SER A 142 22.30 -5.66 21.17
C SER A 142 23.75 -5.22 21.02
N PHE A 143 24.01 -4.23 20.17
CA PHE A 143 25.37 -3.77 19.83
C PHE A 143 26.29 -4.87 19.28
N GLN A 144 25.71 -5.88 18.66
CA GLN A 144 26.41 -7.00 18.04
C GLN A 144 26.37 -6.86 16.52
N LEU A 145 27.35 -7.46 15.87
CA LEU A 145 27.46 -7.60 14.44
C LEU A 145 27.69 -9.07 14.12
N TRP A 146 27.29 -9.48 12.94
CA TRP A 146 27.63 -10.80 12.41
C TRP A 146 29.05 -10.82 11.84
N SER A 147 29.57 -12.02 11.57
CA SER A 147 30.78 -12.20 10.80
C SER A 147 30.58 -11.64 9.40
N ASP A 148 31.66 -11.18 8.79
CA ASP A 148 31.68 -10.80 7.39
C ASP A 148 31.40 -11.99 6.48
N ASP A 149 30.78 -11.69 5.34
CA ASP A 149 30.45 -12.63 4.27
C ASP A 149 30.82 -11.98 2.94
N LEU A 150 32.13 -11.87 2.70
CA LEU A 150 32.65 -11.19 1.53
C LEU A 150 32.27 -11.93 0.22
N ASP A 151 32.15 -13.26 0.26
CA ASP A 151 31.78 -14.06 -0.89
C ASP A 151 30.42 -13.64 -1.46
N ARG A 152 29.47 -13.26 -0.59
CA ARG A 152 28.13 -12.80 -1.01
C ARG A 152 28.14 -11.46 -1.74
N ILE A 153 29.06 -10.57 -1.42
CA ILE A 153 29.11 -9.20 -1.95
C ILE A 153 30.30 -8.94 -2.86
N GLY A 154 31.18 -9.93 -3.06
CA GLY A 154 32.47 -9.75 -3.74
C GLY A 154 32.36 -9.24 -5.17
N ASP A 155 31.40 -9.73 -5.93
CA ASP A 155 31.20 -9.31 -7.32
C ASP A 155 30.80 -7.83 -7.41
N ILE A 156 29.90 -7.37 -6.55
CA ILE A 156 29.47 -5.96 -6.51
C ILE A 156 30.61 -5.04 -6.05
N VAL A 157 31.41 -5.50 -5.10
CA VAL A 157 32.61 -4.75 -4.67
C VAL A 157 33.61 -4.63 -5.81
N ALA A 158 33.83 -5.70 -6.59
CA ALA A 158 34.71 -5.69 -7.77
C ALA A 158 34.18 -4.71 -8.84
N ASP A 159 32.90 -4.77 -9.19
CA ASP A 159 32.22 -3.82 -10.09
C ASP A 159 32.39 -2.37 -9.65
N SER A 160 32.23 -2.12 -8.35
CA SER A 160 32.41 -0.77 -7.81
C SER A 160 33.82 -0.23 -7.97
N MET A 161 34.83 -1.11 -7.91
CA MET A 161 36.25 -0.77 -8.15
C MET A 161 36.54 -0.54 -9.63
N GLU A 162 35.88 -1.24 -10.55
CA GLU A 162 35.95 -0.93 -11.98
C GLU A 162 35.35 0.45 -12.30
N ARG A 163 34.22 0.78 -11.67
CA ARG A 163 33.55 2.09 -11.81
C ARG A 163 34.37 3.23 -11.21
N VAL A 164 35.07 2.98 -10.11
CA VAL A 164 35.90 3.94 -9.38
C VAL A 164 37.32 3.36 -9.21
N PRO A 165 38.18 3.36 -10.28
CA PRO A 165 39.45 2.64 -10.29
C PRO A 165 40.42 3.00 -9.16
N VAL A 166 40.37 4.23 -8.65
CA VAL A 166 41.21 4.64 -7.53
C VAL A 166 40.90 3.86 -6.24
N ALA A 167 39.67 3.36 -6.08
CA ALA A 167 39.30 2.52 -4.94
C ALA A 167 39.95 1.14 -5.02
N GLY A 168 40.19 0.61 -6.23
CA GLY A 168 40.83 -0.68 -6.44
C GLY A 168 42.31 -0.71 -6.01
N SER A 169 42.93 0.45 -5.76
CA SER A 169 44.30 0.54 -5.21
C SER A 169 44.38 0.37 -3.69
N ALA A 170 43.23 0.44 -2.99
CA ALA A 170 43.16 0.36 -1.54
C ALA A 170 42.80 -1.05 -1.06
N GLY A 171 43.42 -1.48 0.05
CA GLY A 171 43.00 -2.69 0.77
C GLY A 171 41.64 -2.50 1.47
N ILE A 172 41.01 -3.62 1.85
CA ILE A 172 39.83 -3.62 2.71
C ILE A 172 40.29 -3.42 4.16
N SER A 173 39.84 -2.33 4.77
CA SER A 173 40.13 -2.04 6.18
C SER A 173 39.17 -2.78 7.12
N ARG A 174 37.88 -2.85 6.76
CA ARG A 174 36.87 -3.49 7.57
C ARG A 174 35.61 -3.79 6.77
N ILE A 175 34.95 -4.89 7.09
CA ILE A 175 33.59 -5.19 6.66
C ILE A 175 32.68 -5.07 7.88
N ILE A 176 31.54 -4.45 7.71
CA ILE A 176 30.48 -4.35 8.72
C ILE A 176 29.30 -5.15 8.21
N ASN A 177 28.83 -6.13 8.99
CA ASN A 177 27.66 -6.93 8.70
C ASN A 177 26.69 -6.85 9.89
N GLY A 178 25.49 -6.35 9.66
CA GLY A 178 24.53 -6.16 10.74
C GLY A 178 23.07 -6.20 10.29
N PRO A 179 22.14 -6.29 11.27
CA PRO A 179 20.72 -6.39 10.99
C PRO A 179 20.15 -5.07 10.49
N ILE A 180 19.31 -5.16 9.46
CA ILE A 180 18.51 -4.06 8.94
C ILE A 180 17.05 -4.52 8.81
N PRO A 181 16.07 -3.85 9.44
CA PRO A 181 14.66 -4.22 9.29
C PRO A 181 14.13 -3.75 7.94
N TYR A 182 13.42 -4.62 7.25
CA TYR A 182 12.79 -4.37 5.96
C TYR A 182 11.29 -4.62 6.00
N ALA A 183 10.50 -3.66 5.57
CA ALA A 183 9.09 -3.88 5.21
C ALA A 183 9.01 -4.46 3.78
N PRO A 184 7.90 -5.09 3.39
CA PRO A 184 7.75 -5.67 2.05
C PRO A 184 7.90 -4.69 0.88
N ASP A 185 7.78 -3.39 1.10
CA ASP A 185 7.98 -2.32 0.12
C ASP A 185 9.24 -1.47 0.39
N GLY A 186 10.06 -1.84 1.39
CA GLY A 186 11.24 -1.08 1.79
C GLY A 186 10.97 0.22 2.55
N MET A 187 9.70 0.63 2.70
CA MET A 187 9.33 1.88 3.36
C MET A 187 9.01 1.67 4.83
N PRO A 188 9.37 2.60 5.73
CA PRO A 188 9.08 2.45 7.16
C PRO A 188 7.57 2.45 7.47
N LEU A 189 7.24 2.10 8.70
CA LEU A 189 5.89 2.18 9.25
C LEU A 189 5.82 3.39 10.18
N ILE A 190 5.03 4.41 9.83
CA ILE A 190 4.88 5.66 10.60
C ILE A 190 3.42 6.06 10.63
N GLY A 191 2.76 5.91 11.78
CA GLY A 191 1.35 6.28 11.93
C GLY A 191 0.57 5.40 12.90
N PRO A 192 -0.76 5.44 12.87
CA PRO A 192 -1.62 4.63 13.72
C PRO A 192 -1.35 3.13 13.55
N MET A 193 -1.26 2.41 14.66
CA MET A 193 -1.17 0.95 14.65
C MET A 193 -2.51 0.35 14.21
N PRO A 194 -2.55 -0.46 13.14
CA PRO A 194 -3.79 -1.03 12.64
C PRO A 194 -4.57 -1.80 13.71
N GLY A 195 -5.86 -1.49 13.86
CA GLY A 195 -6.76 -2.14 14.79
C GLY A 195 -6.60 -1.78 16.27
N VAL A 196 -5.67 -0.88 16.63
CA VAL A 196 -5.36 -0.58 18.04
C VAL A 196 -5.46 0.92 18.34
N LYS A 197 -6.47 1.29 19.11
CA LYS A 197 -6.69 2.69 19.52
C LYS A 197 -5.58 3.20 20.42
N ASN A 198 -5.12 4.44 20.17
CA ASN A 198 -4.09 5.12 20.96
C ASN A 198 -2.73 4.38 20.99
N ALA A 199 -2.46 3.61 19.92
CA ALA A 199 -1.16 2.98 19.68
C ALA A 199 -0.66 3.35 18.29
N PHE A 200 0.67 3.49 18.15
CA PHE A 200 1.31 3.94 16.92
C PHE A 200 2.52 3.06 16.59
N GLU A 201 2.85 3.00 15.31
CA GLU A 201 4.09 2.42 14.80
C GLU A 201 5.01 3.55 14.31
N CYS A 202 6.31 3.49 14.66
CA CYS A 202 7.37 4.33 14.12
C CYS A 202 8.63 3.47 14.03
N CYS A 203 8.62 2.48 13.14
CA CYS A 203 9.58 1.39 13.11
C CYS A 203 9.88 0.91 11.69
N VAL A 204 10.70 -0.13 11.57
CA VAL A 204 11.09 -0.77 10.30
C VAL A 204 11.78 0.21 9.35
N PHE A 205 12.76 0.95 9.87
CA PHE A 205 13.54 1.91 9.07
C PHE A 205 14.77 1.27 8.47
N THR A 206 14.88 1.26 7.16
CA THR A 206 16.12 0.93 6.45
C THR A 206 17.12 2.08 6.56
N PHE A 207 16.67 3.33 6.45
CA PHE A 207 17.47 4.55 6.55
C PHE A 207 17.20 5.34 7.84
N GLY A 208 17.12 4.68 8.98
CA GLY A 208 16.64 5.24 10.25
C GLY A 208 17.28 6.55 10.69
N ILE A 209 18.61 6.71 10.52
CA ILE A 209 19.30 7.96 10.88
C ILE A 209 18.89 9.11 9.95
N ALA A 210 18.73 8.86 8.66
CA ALA A 210 18.34 9.89 7.69
C ALA A 210 16.87 10.30 7.86
N GLN A 211 15.99 9.33 8.11
CA GLN A 211 14.54 9.53 8.16
C GLN A 211 14.01 9.89 9.56
N GLY A 212 14.73 9.52 10.64
CA GLY A 212 14.22 9.59 12.01
C GLY A 212 13.80 10.98 12.49
N GLY A 213 14.39 12.05 11.96
CA GLY A 213 13.99 13.43 12.28
C GLY A 213 12.60 13.77 11.71
N GLY A 214 12.40 13.48 10.43
CA GLY A 214 11.10 13.69 9.75
C GLY A 214 10.01 12.76 10.31
N ALA A 215 10.35 11.50 10.54
CA ALA A 215 9.44 10.53 11.13
C ALA A 215 8.91 10.97 12.50
N GLY A 216 9.80 11.55 13.34
CA GLY A 216 9.40 12.07 14.64
C GLY A 216 8.42 13.24 14.55
N LYS A 217 8.59 14.14 13.55
CA LYS A 217 7.63 15.23 13.29
C LYS A 217 6.26 14.65 12.88
N VAL A 218 6.24 13.81 11.88
CA VAL A 218 5.02 13.18 11.36
C VAL A 218 4.28 12.40 12.45
N LEU A 219 5.00 11.63 13.26
CA LEU A 219 4.39 10.90 14.37
C LEU A 219 3.79 11.84 15.43
N ALA A 220 4.47 12.96 15.74
CA ALA A 220 3.93 13.95 16.68
C ALA A 220 2.64 14.58 16.15
N GLU A 221 2.53 14.87 14.86
CA GLU A 221 1.30 15.34 14.22
C GLU A 221 0.18 14.31 14.35
N TRP A 222 0.45 13.02 14.08
CA TRP A 222 -0.52 11.95 14.29
C TRP A 222 -1.03 11.87 15.73
N VAL A 223 -0.15 12.01 16.72
CA VAL A 223 -0.52 11.90 18.14
C VAL A 223 -1.27 13.13 18.62
N ILE A 224 -0.91 14.33 18.16
CA ILE A 224 -1.46 15.60 18.67
C ILE A 224 -2.70 16.02 17.88
N ASP A 225 -2.60 15.97 16.54
CA ASP A 225 -3.59 16.53 15.63
C ASP A 225 -4.50 15.46 14.98
N GLY A 226 -4.19 14.17 15.20
CA GLY A 226 -4.92 13.05 14.58
C GLY A 226 -4.70 12.89 13.08
N GLY A 227 -3.82 13.67 12.48
CA GLY A 227 -3.50 13.67 11.06
C GLY A 227 -2.18 14.39 10.77
N THR A 228 -1.72 14.34 9.52
CA THR A 228 -0.42 14.87 9.10
C THR A 228 -0.55 16.06 8.16
N GLU A 229 0.50 16.89 8.11
CA GLU A 229 0.59 18.03 7.18
C GLU A 229 0.63 17.58 5.71
N TRP A 230 1.30 16.45 5.43
CA TRP A 230 1.51 15.88 4.09
C TRP A 230 0.80 14.55 3.93
N ASP A 231 0.60 14.11 2.69
CA ASP A 231 0.18 12.73 2.44
C ASP A 231 1.29 11.76 2.86
N MET A 232 1.02 10.98 3.90
CA MET A 232 1.95 9.98 4.44
C MET A 232 1.51 8.55 4.11
N TRP A 233 0.66 8.37 3.09
CA TRP A 233 0.14 7.05 2.71
C TRP A 233 1.24 6.02 2.47
N ALA A 234 2.33 6.41 1.82
CA ALA A 234 3.44 5.52 1.51
C ALA A 234 4.12 4.89 2.76
N VAL A 235 3.93 5.48 3.94
CA VAL A 235 4.48 4.99 5.21
C VAL A 235 3.42 4.66 6.26
N ASP A 236 2.13 4.89 5.95
CA ASP A 236 1.02 4.55 6.85
C ASP A 236 0.97 3.02 7.08
N PRO A 237 1.02 2.55 8.34
CA PRO A 237 0.96 1.11 8.63
C PRO A 237 -0.29 0.41 8.07
N ARG A 238 -1.40 1.13 7.90
CA ARG A 238 -2.68 0.62 7.37
C ARG A 238 -2.69 0.38 5.87
N ARG A 239 -1.59 0.71 5.15
CA ARG A 239 -1.41 0.34 3.72
C ARG A 239 -1.30 -1.16 3.50
N TYR A 240 -0.90 -1.90 4.53
CA TYR A 240 -0.87 -3.36 4.52
C TYR A 240 -2.11 -3.94 5.18
N THR A 241 -2.61 -5.06 4.66
CA THR A 241 -3.69 -5.83 5.26
C THR A 241 -3.22 -7.24 5.65
N ASP A 242 -4.11 -8.17 5.85
CA ASP A 242 -3.86 -9.55 6.32
C ASP A 242 -3.06 -10.45 5.36
N TYR A 243 -2.76 -9.99 4.15
CA TYR A 243 -1.96 -10.76 3.18
C TYR A 243 -0.46 -10.76 3.48
N THR A 244 0.01 -9.90 4.37
CA THR A 244 1.44 -9.77 4.71
C THR A 244 1.83 -10.79 5.78
N ASP A 245 1.69 -12.07 5.46
CA ASP A 245 2.19 -13.16 6.30
C ASP A 245 3.72 -13.24 6.28
N HIS A 246 4.28 -14.16 7.08
CA HIS A 246 5.72 -14.32 7.21
C HIS A 246 6.40 -14.61 5.87
N ASP A 247 5.89 -15.58 5.11
CA ASP A 247 6.48 -15.99 3.83
C ASP A 247 6.46 -14.86 2.80
N TYR A 248 5.39 -14.06 2.79
CA TYR A 248 5.31 -12.85 1.98
C TYR A 248 6.37 -11.83 2.38
N CYS A 249 6.54 -11.59 3.68
CA CYS A 249 7.52 -10.63 4.19
C CYS A 249 8.94 -11.04 3.85
N VAL A 250 9.28 -12.35 3.95
CA VAL A 250 10.58 -12.89 3.57
C VAL A 250 10.81 -12.73 2.06
N ALA A 251 9.92 -13.28 1.24
CA ALA A 251 10.09 -13.26 -0.21
C ALA A 251 10.14 -11.84 -0.78
N LYS A 252 9.22 -10.98 -0.34
CA LYS A 252 9.13 -9.61 -0.84
C LYS A 252 10.23 -8.72 -0.27
N GLY A 253 10.60 -8.90 1.00
CA GLY A 253 11.71 -8.18 1.62
C GLY A 253 13.05 -8.47 0.91
N MET A 254 13.31 -9.73 0.55
CA MET A 254 14.51 -10.12 -0.21
C MET A 254 14.52 -9.50 -1.61
N GLU A 255 13.39 -9.56 -2.32
CA GLU A 255 13.26 -8.95 -3.65
C GLU A 255 13.51 -7.43 -3.60
N VAL A 256 12.84 -6.73 -2.68
CA VAL A 256 12.98 -5.26 -2.54
C VAL A 256 14.38 -4.87 -2.10
N TYR A 257 15.01 -5.65 -1.21
CA TYR A 257 16.38 -5.41 -0.81
C TYR A 257 17.35 -5.48 -2.00
N GLY A 258 17.28 -6.54 -2.80
CA GLY A 258 18.13 -6.70 -3.97
C GLY A 258 17.91 -5.62 -5.05
N HIS A 259 16.78 -4.92 -5.00
CA HIS A 259 16.42 -3.86 -5.93
C HIS A 259 16.39 -2.46 -5.28
N GLU A 260 17.07 -2.25 -4.14
CA GLU A 260 16.99 -0.99 -3.36
C GLU A 260 17.30 0.26 -4.20
N TYR A 261 18.22 0.17 -5.16
CA TYR A 261 18.56 1.26 -6.07
C TYR A 261 18.16 1.00 -7.51
N ALA A 262 17.51 -0.14 -7.79
CA ALA A 262 17.07 -0.44 -9.14
C ALA A 262 16.04 0.56 -9.63
N MET A 263 16.05 0.83 -10.93
CA MET A 263 15.04 1.69 -11.56
C MET A 263 13.79 0.87 -11.82
N HIS A 264 12.64 1.38 -11.37
CA HIS A 264 11.35 0.74 -11.58
C HIS A 264 10.81 1.10 -12.96
N PHE A 265 10.74 0.13 -13.84
CA PHE A 265 10.11 0.33 -15.16
C PHE A 265 8.59 0.45 -15.02
N PRO A 266 7.94 1.34 -15.79
CA PRO A 266 6.48 1.41 -15.81
C PRO A 266 5.86 0.07 -16.22
N HIS A 267 4.82 -0.36 -15.51
CA HIS A 267 4.11 -1.62 -15.78
C HIS A 267 4.92 -2.91 -15.61
N HIS A 268 6.10 -2.84 -15.03
CA HIS A 268 6.87 -4.02 -14.64
C HIS A 268 6.33 -4.56 -13.30
N GLU A 269 5.94 -5.82 -13.29
CA GLU A 269 5.43 -6.52 -12.10
C GLU A 269 6.53 -7.43 -11.53
N TRP A 270 6.89 -7.20 -10.30
CA TRP A 270 7.91 -8.00 -9.63
C TRP A 270 7.36 -9.37 -9.21
N PRO A 271 8.15 -10.46 -9.38
CA PRO A 271 7.65 -11.82 -9.26
C PRO A 271 7.42 -12.32 -7.82
N ALA A 272 8.04 -11.73 -6.79
CA ALA A 272 7.90 -12.25 -5.43
C ALA A 272 6.55 -11.92 -4.78
N GLY A 273 6.11 -12.76 -3.86
CA GLY A 273 4.93 -12.52 -3.02
C GLY A 273 3.60 -12.51 -3.77
N ARG A 274 3.48 -13.28 -4.85
CA ARG A 274 2.28 -13.36 -5.70
C ARG A 274 1.22 -14.30 -5.11
N ASP A 275 0.02 -14.25 -5.67
CA ASP A 275 -1.10 -15.16 -5.40
C ASP A 275 -1.62 -15.13 -3.95
N LYS A 276 -1.51 -13.99 -3.25
CA LYS A 276 -1.96 -13.87 -1.85
C LYS A 276 -3.47 -13.70 -1.71
N LYS A 277 -4.09 -12.91 -2.57
CA LYS A 277 -5.55 -12.73 -2.64
C LYS A 277 -6.01 -12.91 -4.07
N LEU A 278 -6.89 -13.85 -4.29
CA LEU A 278 -7.35 -14.24 -5.61
C LEU A 278 -8.84 -13.94 -5.77
N SER A 279 -9.21 -13.46 -6.95
CA SER A 279 -10.61 -13.35 -7.33
C SER A 279 -11.20 -14.74 -7.64
N PRO A 280 -12.53 -14.90 -7.55
CA PRO A 280 -13.18 -16.16 -7.91
C PRO A 280 -12.97 -16.61 -9.35
N VAL A 281 -12.54 -15.70 -10.24
CA VAL A 281 -12.29 -15.98 -11.66
C VAL A 281 -10.81 -15.92 -12.06
N HIS A 282 -9.90 -15.80 -11.08
CA HIS A 282 -8.47 -15.67 -11.30
C HIS A 282 -7.91 -16.70 -12.32
N ASP A 283 -8.17 -17.99 -12.10
CA ASP A 283 -7.66 -19.06 -12.97
C ASP A 283 -8.25 -18.98 -14.39
N LYS A 284 -9.51 -18.55 -14.51
CA LYS A 284 -10.14 -18.32 -15.81
C LYS A 284 -9.48 -17.16 -16.55
N LEU A 285 -9.16 -16.06 -15.86
CA LEU A 285 -8.45 -14.92 -16.43
C LEU A 285 -7.06 -15.33 -16.93
N LYS A 286 -6.31 -16.08 -16.14
CA LYS A 286 -4.99 -16.63 -16.55
C LYS A 286 -5.12 -17.55 -17.78
N ALA A 287 -6.11 -18.44 -17.79
CA ALA A 287 -6.34 -19.34 -18.91
C ALA A 287 -6.72 -18.59 -20.22
N GLN A 288 -7.25 -17.38 -20.12
CA GLN A 288 -7.56 -16.50 -21.24
C GLN A 288 -6.38 -15.62 -21.69
N GLY A 289 -5.21 -15.79 -21.11
CA GLY A 289 -4.01 -14.98 -21.39
C GLY A 289 -3.84 -13.76 -20.49
N GLY A 290 -4.63 -13.64 -19.43
CA GLY A 290 -4.52 -12.54 -18.46
C GLY A 290 -3.11 -12.44 -17.85
N GLN A 291 -2.48 -11.29 -18.05
CA GLN A 291 -1.21 -10.93 -17.42
C GLN A 291 -1.53 -10.26 -16.09
N MET A 292 -1.20 -10.96 -15.00
CA MET A 292 -1.64 -10.56 -13.67
C MET A 292 -0.68 -9.55 -13.04
N GLY A 293 -1.23 -8.61 -12.29
CA GLY A 293 -0.48 -7.69 -11.43
C GLY A 293 -1.00 -7.70 -10.00
N ALA A 294 -0.11 -7.50 -9.03
CA ALA A 294 -0.45 -7.48 -7.62
C ALA A 294 -0.82 -6.06 -7.16
N TYR A 295 -1.98 -5.93 -6.53
CA TYR A 295 -2.45 -4.67 -5.98
C TYR A 295 -3.01 -4.87 -4.57
N ASN A 296 -2.25 -4.46 -3.58
CA ASN A 296 -2.57 -4.69 -2.14
C ASN A 296 -2.88 -6.17 -1.82
N GLY A 297 -2.04 -7.06 -2.33
CA GLY A 297 -2.19 -8.51 -2.19
C GLY A 297 -3.20 -9.15 -3.16
N TRP A 298 -4.07 -8.38 -3.81
CA TRP A 298 -5.01 -8.88 -4.81
C TRP A 298 -4.36 -9.03 -6.18
N GLU A 299 -4.57 -10.19 -6.82
CA GLU A 299 -4.21 -10.41 -8.22
C GLU A 299 -5.29 -9.85 -9.14
N ARG A 300 -4.90 -9.04 -10.12
CA ARG A 300 -5.77 -8.43 -11.13
C ARG A 300 -5.19 -8.62 -12.51
N ALA A 301 -6.02 -8.90 -13.51
CA ALA A 301 -5.57 -8.90 -14.90
C ALA A 301 -5.27 -7.46 -15.33
N ASN A 302 -4.01 -7.18 -15.66
CA ASN A 302 -3.59 -5.88 -16.19
C ASN A 302 -3.95 -5.74 -17.68
N TRP A 303 -3.75 -6.81 -18.46
CA TRP A 303 -4.07 -6.91 -19.89
C TRP A 303 -4.13 -8.39 -20.31
N PHE A 304 -4.62 -8.68 -21.51
CA PHE A 304 -4.77 -10.04 -22.01
C PHE A 304 -3.87 -10.29 -23.21
N ALA A 305 -2.88 -11.16 -23.04
CA ALA A 305 -1.99 -11.60 -24.10
C ALA A 305 -2.66 -12.60 -25.05
N LYS A 306 -2.22 -12.62 -26.30
CA LYS A 306 -2.60 -13.61 -27.31
C LYS A 306 -1.41 -14.52 -27.64
N PRO A 307 -1.66 -15.70 -28.23
CA PRO A 307 -0.56 -16.55 -28.70
C PRO A 307 0.42 -15.80 -29.58
N GLY A 308 1.69 -15.82 -29.21
CA GLY A 308 2.78 -15.13 -29.91
C GLY A 308 3.20 -13.78 -29.32
N ASP A 309 2.46 -13.26 -28.34
CA ASP A 309 2.91 -12.07 -27.61
C ASP A 309 4.07 -12.42 -26.66
N ASP A 310 5.01 -11.51 -26.54
CA ASP A 310 6.09 -11.64 -25.56
C ASP A 310 5.60 -11.21 -24.17
N THR A 311 5.51 -12.16 -23.27
CA THR A 311 5.07 -11.96 -21.87
C THR A 311 6.21 -12.19 -20.88
N SER A 312 7.46 -12.22 -21.36
CA SER A 312 8.63 -12.37 -20.49
C SER A 312 8.78 -11.17 -19.55
N GLU A 313 9.39 -11.40 -18.40
CA GLU A 313 9.74 -10.33 -17.48
C GLU A 313 10.64 -9.29 -18.15
N GLU A 314 11.62 -9.73 -18.93
CA GLU A 314 12.55 -8.88 -19.67
C GLU A 314 11.83 -7.92 -20.63
N ALA A 315 10.79 -8.39 -21.33
CA ALA A 315 10.00 -7.55 -22.24
C ALA A 315 9.29 -6.40 -21.54
N THR A 316 8.99 -6.53 -20.24
CA THR A 316 8.35 -5.47 -19.45
C THR A 316 9.35 -4.47 -18.86
N GLN A 317 10.65 -4.78 -18.87
CA GLN A 317 11.71 -3.88 -18.39
C GLN A 317 12.05 -2.82 -19.44
N THR A 318 11.11 -1.96 -19.74
CA THR A 318 11.24 -0.96 -20.81
C THR A 318 10.70 0.42 -20.40
N TRP A 319 11.39 1.48 -20.88
CA TRP A 319 10.93 2.86 -20.80
C TRP A 319 10.05 3.28 -22.00
N HIS A 320 9.87 2.39 -22.96
CA HIS A 320 9.03 2.68 -24.11
C HIS A 320 7.57 2.70 -23.67
N ARG A 321 6.84 3.73 -24.11
CA ARG A 321 5.39 3.83 -23.90
C ARG A 321 4.65 2.62 -24.47
N ASP A 322 5.12 2.12 -25.61
CA ASP A 322 4.52 1.02 -26.34
C ASP A 322 5.25 -0.29 -25.99
N GLY A 323 5.14 -0.72 -24.72
CA GLY A 323 5.58 -2.03 -24.25
C GLY A 323 4.72 -3.19 -24.81
N PRO A 324 4.99 -4.44 -24.41
CA PRO A 324 4.31 -5.62 -24.96
C PRO A 324 2.78 -5.59 -24.79
N TRP A 325 2.29 -4.87 -23.80
CA TRP A 325 0.86 -4.68 -23.55
C TRP A 325 0.15 -3.74 -24.54
N ALA A 326 0.86 -2.80 -25.19
CA ALA A 326 0.27 -1.63 -25.83
C ALA A 326 -0.76 -1.96 -26.92
N VAL A 327 -0.46 -2.94 -27.78
CA VAL A 327 -1.34 -3.37 -28.86
C VAL A 327 -2.63 -4.00 -28.29
N ARG A 328 -2.49 -4.83 -27.25
CA ARG A 328 -3.63 -5.53 -26.63
C ARG A 328 -4.51 -4.58 -25.85
N VAL A 329 -3.94 -3.67 -25.07
CA VAL A 329 -4.67 -2.61 -24.35
C VAL A 329 -5.46 -1.74 -25.33
N LYS A 330 -4.90 -1.42 -26.52
CA LYS A 330 -5.64 -0.71 -27.56
C LYS A 330 -6.84 -1.53 -28.04
N GLU A 331 -6.66 -2.81 -28.36
CA GLU A 331 -7.75 -3.70 -28.80
C GLU A 331 -8.85 -3.84 -27.73
N GLU A 332 -8.46 -3.94 -26.46
CA GLU A 332 -9.38 -3.99 -25.32
C GLU A 332 -10.18 -2.68 -25.20
N CYS A 333 -9.52 -1.52 -25.28
CA CYS A 333 -10.19 -0.22 -25.28
C CYS A 333 -11.18 -0.09 -26.44
N GLU A 334 -10.81 -0.53 -27.64
CA GLU A 334 -11.70 -0.54 -28.82
C GLU A 334 -12.91 -1.45 -28.58
N ALA A 335 -12.69 -2.65 -27.99
CA ALA A 335 -13.79 -3.57 -27.68
C ALA A 335 -14.79 -2.97 -26.68
N VAL A 336 -14.32 -2.22 -25.66
CA VAL A 336 -15.18 -1.52 -24.70
C VAL A 336 -15.93 -0.36 -25.37
N ARG A 337 -15.28 0.40 -26.27
CA ARG A 337 -15.91 1.54 -26.95
C ARG A 337 -16.95 1.14 -28.00
N ASP A 338 -16.68 0.07 -28.73
CA ASP A 338 -17.47 -0.29 -29.92
C ASP A 338 -18.47 -1.42 -29.67
N ALA A 339 -18.25 -2.21 -28.60
CA ALA A 339 -19.05 -3.37 -28.28
C ALA A 339 -19.37 -3.50 -26.79
N CYS A 340 -18.81 -4.51 -26.14
CA CYS A 340 -18.99 -4.77 -24.70
C CYS A 340 -17.75 -5.44 -24.12
N GLY A 341 -17.19 -4.87 -23.05
CA GLY A 341 -16.14 -5.45 -22.24
C GLY A 341 -16.65 -5.97 -20.90
N VAL A 342 -15.92 -6.95 -20.33
CA VAL A 342 -16.08 -7.41 -18.94
C VAL A 342 -14.73 -7.35 -18.23
N LEU A 343 -14.73 -6.73 -17.02
CA LEU A 343 -13.55 -6.61 -16.16
C LEU A 343 -13.88 -7.16 -14.79
N ASP A 344 -12.98 -7.98 -14.27
CA ASP A 344 -12.99 -8.42 -12.88
C ASP A 344 -12.43 -7.32 -11.96
N LEU A 345 -13.17 -7.01 -10.87
CA LEU A 345 -12.86 -5.92 -9.93
C LEU A 345 -12.68 -6.46 -8.50
N PRO A 346 -11.66 -7.31 -8.24
CA PRO A 346 -11.47 -7.88 -6.92
C PRO A 346 -10.98 -6.84 -5.91
N GLY A 347 -11.32 -7.10 -4.63
CA GLY A 347 -10.72 -6.43 -3.49
C GLY A 347 -11.26 -5.05 -3.16
N PHE A 348 -12.23 -4.50 -3.89
CA PHE A 348 -12.88 -3.27 -3.44
C PHE A 348 -13.49 -3.46 -2.06
N THR A 349 -13.16 -2.56 -1.13
CA THR A 349 -13.64 -2.59 0.25
C THR A 349 -15.12 -2.25 0.28
N ARG A 350 -15.92 -3.07 0.95
CA ARG A 350 -17.37 -2.92 1.06
C ARG A 350 -17.79 -2.88 2.51
N LEU A 351 -18.25 -1.72 2.97
CA LEU A 351 -18.71 -1.47 4.34
C LEU A 351 -20.24 -1.27 4.31
N TRP A 352 -20.96 -2.16 4.96
CA TRP A 352 -22.42 -2.10 5.12
C TRP A 352 -22.72 -1.38 6.42
N ILE A 353 -23.39 -0.22 6.32
CA ILE A 353 -23.76 0.60 7.46
C ILE A 353 -25.27 0.51 7.64
N SER A 354 -25.73 0.20 8.84
CA SER A 354 -27.15 0.11 9.14
C SER A 354 -27.47 0.44 10.59
N GLY A 355 -28.70 0.88 10.81
CA GLY A 355 -29.26 1.19 12.11
C GLY A 355 -29.96 2.54 12.15
N PRO A 356 -30.82 2.77 13.14
CA PRO A 356 -31.55 4.04 13.31
C PRO A 356 -30.57 5.21 13.44
N GLY A 357 -30.73 6.24 12.58
CA GLY A 357 -29.85 7.42 12.58
C GLY A 357 -28.64 7.32 11.65
N ALA A 358 -28.48 6.23 10.87
CA ALA A 358 -27.40 6.10 9.90
C ALA A 358 -27.39 7.21 8.83
N ASP A 359 -28.59 7.68 8.40
CA ASP A 359 -28.71 8.82 7.48
C ASP A 359 -28.16 10.11 8.10
N GLU A 360 -28.50 10.40 9.34
CA GLU A 360 -28.07 11.62 10.04
C GLU A 360 -26.55 11.61 10.27
N TRP A 361 -26.02 10.50 10.79
CA TRP A 361 -24.59 10.33 10.99
C TRP A 361 -23.81 10.48 9.68
N LEU A 362 -24.23 9.78 8.63
CA LEU A 362 -23.50 9.80 7.36
C LEU A 362 -23.53 11.18 6.70
N ARG A 363 -24.62 11.97 6.89
CA ARG A 363 -24.67 13.37 6.46
C ARG A 363 -23.62 14.24 7.14
N GLY A 364 -23.34 14.02 8.41
CA GLY A 364 -22.26 14.71 9.13
C GLY A 364 -20.86 14.20 8.73
N PHE A 365 -20.75 12.93 8.37
CA PHE A 365 -19.47 12.28 8.09
C PHE A 365 -18.87 12.62 6.71
N VAL A 366 -19.71 12.89 5.69
CA VAL A 366 -19.25 13.17 4.32
C VAL A 366 -19.47 14.62 3.90
N THR A 367 -18.68 15.13 2.99
CA THR A 367 -18.75 16.53 2.50
C THR A 367 -20.00 16.81 1.64
N GLY A 368 -20.47 15.79 0.92
CA GLY A 368 -21.53 15.91 -0.08
C GLY A 368 -22.95 15.60 0.42
N GLY A 369 -23.89 15.60 -0.51
CA GLY A 369 -25.26 15.12 -0.26
C GLY A 369 -25.36 13.62 -0.44
N LEU A 370 -26.15 12.97 0.44
CA LEU A 370 -26.42 11.54 0.32
C LEU A 370 -27.36 11.23 -0.85
N PRO A 371 -27.24 10.04 -1.45
CA PRO A 371 -28.15 9.59 -2.49
C PRO A 371 -29.58 9.36 -1.93
N LYS A 372 -30.58 9.40 -2.82
CA LYS A 372 -31.94 8.92 -2.51
C LYS A 372 -31.93 7.39 -2.41
N VAL A 373 -32.91 6.80 -1.73
CA VAL A 373 -33.10 5.34 -1.71
C VAL A 373 -33.19 4.81 -3.14
N GLY A 374 -32.50 3.72 -3.44
CA GLY A 374 -32.38 3.15 -4.79
C GLY A 374 -31.30 3.81 -5.68
N ARG A 375 -30.50 4.72 -5.11
CA ARG A 375 -29.45 5.47 -5.84
C ARG A 375 -28.09 5.35 -5.17
N MET A 376 -27.05 5.73 -5.93
CA MET A 376 -25.71 5.94 -5.41
C MET A 376 -25.20 7.36 -5.74
N ASN A 377 -24.24 7.84 -4.97
CA ASN A 377 -23.43 9.01 -5.27
C ASN A 377 -21.97 8.71 -4.92
N LEU A 378 -21.06 9.42 -5.56
CA LEU A 378 -19.69 9.55 -5.07
C LEU A 378 -19.68 10.58 -3.93
N VAL A 379 -19.07 10.24 -2.80
CA VAL A 379 -18.96 11.09 -1.62
C VAL A 379 -17.53 11.10 -1.10
N TYR A 380 -17.15 12.18 -0.43
CA TYR A 380 -15.80 12.38 0.10
C TYR A 380 -15.86 12.66 1.60
N VAL A 381 -14.78 12.32 2.29
CA VAL A 381 -14.49 12.80 3.64
C VAL A 381 -13.33 13.77 3.54
N ALA A 382 -13.44 14.92 4.20
CA ALA A 382 -12.38 15.92 4.29
C ALA A 382 -11.94 16.12 5.73
N ASP A 383 -10.68 16.54 5.93
CA ASP A 383 -10.18 16.99 7.22
C ASP A 383 -10.60 18.47 7.49
N GLU A 384 -10.31 18.99 8.68
CA GLU A 384 -10.62 20.35 9.10
C GLU A 384 -9.96 21.45 8.21
N ARG A 385 -8.96 21.09 7.41
CA ARG A 385 -8.30 21.96 6.42
C ARG A 385 -8.94 21.87 5.04
N GLY A 386 -9.99 21.04 4.90
CA GLY A 386 -10.67 20.76 3.64
C GLY A 386 -9.90 19.86 2.69
N ARG A 387 -8.90 19.10 3.18
CA ARG A 387 -8.13 18.13 2.38
C ARG A 387 -8.87 16.80 2.28
N ILE A 388 -8.68 16.13 1.17
CA ILE A 388 -9.36 14.86 0.88
C ILE A 388 -8.77 13.75 1.75
N VAL A 389 -9.56 13.19 2.66
CA VAL A 389 -9.16 12.05 3.50
C VAL A 389 -9.45 10.74 2.79
N THR A 390 -10.65 10.59 2.22
CA THR A 390 -11.03 9.42 1.41
C THR A 390 -12.23 9.70 0.52
N GLU A 391 -12.49 8.73 -0.38
CA GLU A 391 -13.59 8.71 -1.33
C GLU A 391 -14.41 7.41 -1.18
N PHE A 392 -15.74 7.52 -1.23
CA PHE A 392 -16.63 6.37 -1.25
C PHE A 392 -17.65 6.45 -2.38
N SER A 393 -17.91 5.33 -3.04
CA SER A 393 -19.17 5.10 -3.71
C SER A 393 -20.22 4.79 -2.65
N CYS A 394 -21.12 5.74 -2.38
CA CYS A 394 -22.17 5.63 -1.37
C CYS A 394 -23.47 5.16 -2.01
N ILE A 395 -23.94 3.98 -1.65
CA ILE A 395 -25.14 3.34 -2.15
C ILE A 395 -26.18 3.35 -1.04
N ARG A 396 -27.38 3.90 -1.27
CA ARG A 396 -28.47 3.92 -0.29
C ARG A 396 -29.50 2.85 -0.60
N LEU A 397 -29.54 1.81 0.22
CA LEU A 397 -30.43 0.68 0.08
C LEU A 397 -31.83 0.97 0.64
N LYS A 398 -31.89 1.59 1.82
CA LYS A 398 -33.09 1.99 2.56
C LYS A 398 -32.82 3.32 3.26
N GLU A 399 -33.79 3.84 4.02
CA GLU A 399 -33.64 5.12 4.75
C GLU A 399 -32.38 5.15 5.62
N ASP A 400 -32.14 4.12 6.43
CA ASP A 400 -31.01 3.98 7.34
C ASP A 400 -30.14 2.76 7.01
N SER A 401 -29.88 2.51 5.71
CA SER A 401 -29.03 1.40 5.26
C SER A 401 -28.23 1.78 4.01
N PHE A 402 -26.91 1.69 4.14
CA PHE A 402 -25.95 2.13 3.12
C PHE A 402 -24.88 1.08 2.87
N VAL A 403 -24.30 1.13 1.68
CA VAL A 403 -23.02 0.46 1.36
C VAL A 403 -22.04 1.52 0.93
N LEU A 404 -20.89 1.56 1.59
CA LEU A 404 -19.76 2.39 1.22
C LEU A 404 -18.73 1.49 0.55
N ILE A 405 -18.35 1.82 -0.69
CA ILE A 405 -17.33 1.09 -1.44
C ILE A 405 -16.13 2.01 -1.65
N THR A 406 -14.94 1.53 -1.32
CA THR A 406 -13.68 2.25 -1.51
C THR A 406 -12.60 1.35 -2.10
N ALA A 407 -11.44 1.93 -2.41
CA ALA A 407 -10.33 1.24 -3.05
C ALA A 407 -9.76 0.11 -2.16
N ALA A 408 -9.31 -0.97 -2.79
CA ALA A 408 -8.69 -2.10 -2.10
C ALA A 408 -7.48 -1.72 -1.24
N THR A 409 -6.67 -0.76 -1.70
CA THR A 409 -5.51 -0.26 -0.95
C THR A 409 -5.87 0.42 0.35
N ALA A 410 -7.04 1.04 0.43
CA ALA A 410 -7.48 1.80 1.58
C ALA A 410 -8.32 0.96 2.59
N GLN A 411 -8.39 -0.35 2.41
CA GLN A 411 -9.28 -1.23 3.17
C GLN A 411 -9.21 -0.98 4.69
N TRP A 412 -8.04 -1.04 5.27
CA TRP A 412 -7.91 -0.86 6.73
C TRP A 412 -7.99 0.60 7.14
N HIS A 413 -7.41 1.51 6.37
CA HIS A 413 -7.50 2.95 6.64
C HIS A 413 -8.97 3.41 6.68
N ASP A 414 -9.73 3.14 5.62
CA ASP A 414 -11.10 3.62 5.48
C ASP A 414 -12.05 2.85 6.40
N GLY A 415 -11.78 1.55 6.60
CA GLY A 415 -12.53 0.73 7.55
C GLY A 415 -12.39 1.23 8.99
N GLU A 416 -11.19 1.63 9.41
CA GLU A 416 -10.96 2.24 10.72
C GLU A 416 -11.57 3.64 10.82
N LEU A 417 -11.42 4.46 9.78
CA LEU A 417 -12.01 5.79 9.73
C LEU A 417 -13.52 5.74 9.97
N VAL A 418 -14.22 4.83 9.29
CA VAL A 418 -15.65 4.63 9.44
C VAL A 418 -15.98 4.07 10.84
N ARG A 419 -15.33 2.99 11.26
CA ARG A 419 -15.63 2.34 12.56
C ARG A 419 -15.37 3.24 13.76
N ASN A 420 -14.32 4.06 13.71
CA ASN A 420 -13.97 4.97 14.80
C ASN A 420 -14.94 6.17 14.90
N ALA A 421 -15.53 6.57 13.78
CA ALA A 421 -16.52 7.66 13.74
C ALA A 421 -17.97 7.17 13.96
N LEU A 422 -18.20 5.85 13.95
CA LEU A 422 -19.54 5.28 14.02
C LEU A 422 -20.13 5.42 15.44
N PRO A 423 -21.30 6.05 15.63
CA PRO A 423 -21.92 6.17 16.93
C PRO A 423 -22.46 4.82 17.44
N GLU A 424 -22.61 4.72 18.75
CA GLU A 424 -23.24 3.56 19.39
C GLU A 424 -24.66 3.32 18.85
N GLY A 425 -24.98 2.06 18.56
CA GLY A 425 -26.28 1.66 18.00
C GLY A 425 -26.32 1.55 16.48
N LEU A 426 -25.27 1.99 15.76
CA LEU A 426 -25.10 1.69 14.35
C LEU A 426 -24.16 0.48 14.16
N GLU A 427 -24.44 -0.29 13.10
CA GLU A 427 -23.63 -1.46 12.73
C GLU A 427 -22.81 -1.16 11.47
N CYS A 428 -21.53 -1.61 11.46
CA CYS A 428 -20.66 -1.64 10.29
C CYS A 428 -20.19 -3.08 10.05
N ARG A 429 -20.64 -3.67 8.94
CA ARG A 429 -20.18 -4.99 8.49
C ARG A 429 -19.33 -4.85 7.23
N GLU A 430 -18.13 -5.38 7.25
CA GLU A 430 -17.28 -5.48 6.08
C GLU A 430 -17.50 -6.81 5.36
N THR A 431 -17.56 -6.78 4.00
CA THR A 431 -17.76 -7.97 3.15
C THR A 431 -16.78 -8.03 1.99
N THR A 432 -15.62 -7.41 2.13
CA THR A 432 -14.58 -7.31 1.08
C THR A 432 -14.16 -8.66 0.53
N THR A 433 -14.00 -9.67 1.39
CA THR A 433 -13.56 -11.01 1.02
C THR A 433 -14.71 -11.99 0.72
N GLU A 434 -15.96 -11.58 0.94
CA GLU A 434 -17.13 -12.43 0.71
C GLU A 434 -17.79 -12.20 -0.65
N ARG A 435 -17.58 -11.02 -1.22
CA ARG A 435 -18.23 -10.52 -2.44
C ARG A 435 -17.24 -9.92 -3.40
N ASP A 436 -17.52 -10.11 -4.67
CA ASP A 436 -16.77 -9.50 -5.74
C ASP A 436 -17.67 -8.77 -6.73
N ALA A 437 -17.08 -8.10 -7.73
CA ALA A 437 -17.80 -7.37 -8.75
C ALA A 437 -17.18 -7.58 -10.13
N LEU A 438 -18.07 -7.63 -11.14
CA LEU A 438 -17.70 -7.59 -12.55
C LEU A 438 -18.22 -6.29 -13.16
N LEU A 439 -17.37 -5.53 -13.83
CA LEU A 439 -17.79 -4.38 -14.64
C LEU A 439 -18.12 -4.85 -16.05
N VAL A 440 -19.35 -4.58 -16.50
CA VAL A 440 -19.80 -4.83 -17.87
C VAL A 440 -20.00 -3.47 -18.54
N ALA A 441 -19.16 -3.12 -19.51
CA ALA A 441 -19.12 -1.77 -20.06
C ALA A 441 -19.01 -1.76 -21.60
N GLY A 442 -19.66 -0.79 -22.21
CA GLY A 442 -19.68 -0.56 -23.66
C GLY A 442 -21.10 -0.35 -24.19
N PRO A 443 -21.27 0.13 -25.43
CA PRO A 443 -22.58 0.45 -26.01
C PRO A 443 -23.53 -0.76 -26.09
N GLN A 444 -23.00 -1.98 -26.24
CA GLN A 444 -23.77 -3.22 -26.31
C GLN A 444 -23.99 -3.87 -24.92
N SER A 445 -23.47 -3.28 -23.81
CA SER A 445 -23.58 -3.87 -22.46
C SER A 445 -25.02 -4.10 -22.01
N ARG A 446 -25.97 -3.23 -22.44
CA ARG A 446 -27.40 -3.43 -22.18
C ARG A 446 -27.96 -4.67 -22.90
N GLU A 447 -27.56 -4.89 -24.15
CA GLU A 447 -27.98 -6.04 -24.95
C GLU A 447 -27.44 -7.34 -24.34
N VAL A 448 -26.15 -7.36 -24.02
CA VAL A 448 -25.48 -8.50 -23.33
C VAL A 448 -26.21 -8.86 -22.04
N LEU A 449 -26.51 -7.88 -21.19
CA LEU A 449 -27.20 -8.14 -19.91
C LEU A 449 -28.67 -8.51 -20.08
N SER A 450 -29.38 -8.04 -21.12
CA SER A 450 -30.81 -8.21 -21.27
C SER A 450 -31.27 -9.68 -21.36
N GLY A 451 -30.41 -10.57 -21.86
CA GLY A 451 -30.67 -12.01 -21.92
C GLY A 451 -30.29 -12.77 -20.66
N LEU A 452 -29.60 -12.11 -19.71
CA LEU A 452 -29.02 -12.74 -18.54
C LEU A 452 -29.64 -12.32 -17.21
N THR A 453 -30.44 -11.23 -17.18
CA THR A 453 -30.95 -10.66 -15.95
C THR A 453 -32.46 -10.36 -16.00
N ASP A 454 -33.09 -10.44 -14.82
CA ASP A 454 -34.46 -9.95 -14.59
C ASP A 454 -34.50 -8.46 -14.17
N ALA A 455 -33.33 -7.79 -14.14
CA ALA A 455 -33.21 -6.39 -13.76
C ALA A 455 -33.87 -5.44 -14.81
N ASP A 456 -34.39 -4.32 -14.31
CA ASP A 456 -34.80 -3.20 -15.19
C ASP A 456 -33.55 -2.42 -15.64
N LEU A 457 -33.06 -2.71 -16.84
CA LEU A 457 -31.91 -2.04 -17.44
C LEU A 457 -32.22 -0.63 -17.97
N SER A 458 -33.46 -0.16 -17.88
CA SER A 458 -33.87 1.20 -18.27
C SER A 458 -33.64 2.22 -17.14
N LEU A 459 -33.45 1.77 -15.92
CA LEU A 459 -33.22 2.65 -14.76
C LEU A 459 -32.13 3.69 -15.05
N PRO A 460 -32.27 4.92 -14.52
CA PRO A 460 -31.34 6.00 -14.80
C PRO A 460 -29.94 5.72 -14.25
N TRP A 461 -28.93 6.41 -14.78
CA TRP A 461 -27.54 6.38 -14.30
C TRP A 461 -27.48 6.59 -12.79
N LEU A 462 -26.58 5.88 -12.08
CA LEU A 462 -26.46 5.83 -10.62
C LEU A 462 -27.67 5.21 -9.89
N SER A 463 -28.46 4.38 -10.57
CA SER A 463 -29.45 3.53 -9.92
C SER A 463 -28.85 2.16 -9.60
N HIS A 464 -29.45 1.51 -8.61
CA HIS A 464 -29.10 0.13 -8.27
C HIS A 464 -30.37 -0.70 -8.00
N GLN A 465 -30.24 -2.01 -8.10
CA GLN A 465 -31.31 -2.95 -7.77
C GLN A 465 -30.76 -4.33 -7.44
N HIS A 466 -31.49 -5.05 -6.59
CA HIS A 466 -31.29 -6.49 -6.41
C HIS A 466 -31.98 -7.23 -7.57
N CYS A 467 -31.31 -8.22 -8.11
CA CYS A 467 -31.78 -8.99 -9.27
C CYS A 467 -31.12 -10.36 -9.30
N THR A 468 -31.39 -11.10 -10.37
CA THR A 468 -30.60 -12.27 -10.78
C THR A 468 -29.80 -11.94 -12.04
N VAL A 469 -28.58 -12.48 -12.14
CA VAL A 469 -27.76 -12.46 -13.36
C VAL A 469 -27.29 -13.89 -13.62
N ALA A 470 -27.56 -14.43 -14.79
CA ALA A 470 -27.31 -15.84 -15.11
C ALA A 470 -27.87 -16.83 -14.05
N GLY A 471 -29.07 -16.51 -13.52
CA GLY A 471 -29.71 -17.28 -12.45
C GLY A 471 -29.10 -17.14 -11.05
N GLN A 472 -28.04 -16.35 -10.88
CA GLN A 472 -27.37 -16.09 -9.61
C GLN A 472 -27.89 -14.79 -8.98
N LYS A 473 -28.03 -14.77 -7.64
CA LYS A 473 -28.38 -13.54 -6.92
C LYS A 473 -27.29 -12.49 -7.09
N ALA A 474 -27.66 -11.30 -7.52
CA ALA A 474 -26.76 -10.20 -7.78
C ALA A 474 -27.34 -8.86 -7.30
N PHE A 475 -26.47 -7.90 -7.19
CA PHE A 475 -26.78 -6.50 -6.95
C PHE A 475 -26.17 -5.68 -8.09
N LEU A 476 -27.04 -5.10 -8.92
CA LEU A 476 -26.66 -4.40 -10.14
C LEU A 476 -26.65 -2.90 -9.90
N ILE A 477 -25.54 -2.23 -10.24
CA ILE A 477 -25.39 -0.78 -10.14
C ILE A 477 -25.13 -0.23 -11.55
N ARG A 478 -25.94 0.74 -12.01
CA ARG A 478 -25.72 1.40 -13.29
C ARG A 478 -24.65 2.48 -13.18
N VAL A 479 -23.41 2.06 -13.23
CA VAL A 479 -22.21 2.90 -13.18
C VAL A 479 -21.09 2.27 -14.01
N SER A 480 -20.17 3.07 -14.49
CA SER A 480 -18.97 2.59 -15.18
C SER A 480 -17.84 3.60 -15.03
N PHE A 481 -16.69 3.16 -14.58
CA PHE A 481 -15.48 3.99 -14.48
C PHE A 481 -14.77 4.15 -15.83
N THR A 482 -15.14 3.38 -16.87
CA THR A 482 -14.67 3.57 -18.26
C THR A 482 -15.30 4.80 -18.92
N GLY A 483 -16.40 5.31 -18.36
CA GLY A 483 -17.18 6.41 -18.94
C GLY A 483 -18.06 6.01 -20.12
N GLU A 484 -18.10 4.73 -20.45
CA GLU A 484 -19.07 4.15 -21.39
C GLU A 484 -20.33 3.67 -20.65
N LEU A 485 -21.38 3.33 -21.39
CA LEU A 485 -22.56 2.69 -20.79
C LEU A 485 -22.13 1.43 -20.06
N GLY A 486 -22.56 1.26 -18.80
CA GLY A 486 -22.10 0.09 -18.06
C GLY A 486 -22.82 -0.15 -16.74
N TRP A 487 -22.57 -1.33 -16.21
CA TRP A 487 -23.06 -1.82 -14.92
C TRP A 487 -21.97 -2.55 -14.17
N GLU A 488 -21.91 -2.33 -12.87
CA GLU A 488 -21.21 -3.21 -11.95
C GLU A 488 -22.17 -4.28 -11.44
N VAL A 489 -21.78 -5.53 -11.58
CA VAL A 489 -22.52 -6.72 -11.15
C VAL A 489 -21.84 -7.24 -9.89
N HIS A 490 -22.39 -6.92 -8.71
CA HIS A 490 -21.87 -7.37 -7.41
C HIS A 490 -22.58 -8.65 -6.99
N ALA A 491 -21.83 -9.68 -6.60
CA ALA A 491 -22.38 -10.95 -6.14
C ALA A 491 -21.51 -11.59 -5.06
N GLU A 492 -22.02 -12.62 -4.43
CA GLU A 492 -21.22 -13.49 -3.57
C GLU A 492 -20.16 -14.22 -4.42
N ASN A 493 -18.98 -14.43 -3.87
CA ASN A 493 -17.84 -15.02 -4.59
C ASN A 493 -18.20 -16.32 -5.32
N ALA A 494 -19.03 -17.17 -4.72
CA ALA A 494 -19.46 -18.42 -5.34
C ALA A 494 -20.29 -18.25 -6.63
N ALA A 495 -20.93 -17.09 -6.81
CA ALA A 495 -21.76 -16.79 -7.98
C ALA A 495 -20.97 -16.17 -9.15
N ILE A 496 -19.86 -15.49 -8.87
CA ILE A 496 -19.07 -14.73 -9.83
C ILE A 496 -18.60 -15.57 -11.04
N PRO A 497 -18.09 -16.82 -10.87
CA PRO A 497 -17.64 -17.62 -12.01
C PRO A 497 -18.73 -17.94 -13.02
N ALA A 498 -19.95 -18.25 -12.55
CA ALA A 498 -21.08 -18.53 -13.44
C ALA A 498 -21.56 -17.27 -14.18
N ILE A 499 -21.57 -16.13 -13.48
CA ILE A 499 -21.93 -14.83 -14.10
C ILE A 499 -20.90 -14.44 -15.16
N TYR A 500 -19.61 -14.61 -14.87
CA TYR A 500 -18.51 -14.30 -15.78
C TYR A 500 -18.60 -15.14 -17.07
N ASP A 501 -18.79 -16.46 -16.94
CA ASP A 501 -18.94 -17.36 -18.10
C ASP A 501 -20.13 -16.94 -18.98
N ALA A 502 -21.29 -16.68 -18.37
CA ALA A 502 -22.48 -16.27 -19.11
C ALA A 502 -22.29 -14.92 -19.84
N LEU A 503 -21.56 -13.97 -19.25
CA LEU A 503 -21.22 -12.70 -19.90
C LEU A 503 -20.33 -12.91 -21.13
N LEU A 504 -19.34 -13.81 -21.04
CA LEU A 504 -18.49 -14.17 -22.18
C LEU A 504 -19.29 -14.86 -23.30
N GLU A 505 -20.16 -15.81 -22.95
CA GLU A 505 -21.04 -16.51 -23.89
C GLU A 505 -21.99 -15.53 -24.58
N ALA A 506 -22.46 -14.49 -23.89
CA ALA A 506 -23.28 -13.41 -24.45
C ALA A 506 -22.49 -12.39 -25.29
N GLY A 507 -21.16 -12.56 -25.43
CA GLY A 507 -20.33 -11.78 -26.35
C GLY A 507 -19.48 -10.68 -25.69
N ALA A 508 -19.50 -10.52 -24.37
CA ALA A 508 -18.57 -9.62 -23.68
C ALA A 508 -17.12 -10.08 -23.88
N LYS A 509 -16.20 -9.12 -24.00
CA LYS A 509 -14.77 -9.40 -24.15
C LYS A 509 -14.03 -9.07 -22.85
N PRO A 510 -13.12 -9.92 -22.37
CA PRO A 510 -12.30 -9.57 -21.22
C PRO A 510 -11.42 -8.37 -21.55
N PHE A 511 -11.24 -7.47 -20.57
CA PHE A 511 -10.28 -6.37 -20.63
C PHE A 511 -9.63 -6.16 -19.27
N GLY A 512 -8.44 -5.56 -19.27
CA GLY A 512 -7.62 -5.43 -18.07
C GLY A 512 -7.61 -4.04 -17.45
N MET A 513 -6.87 -3.93 -16.33
CA MET A 513 -6.75 -2.69 -15.55
C MET A 513 -6.07 -1.57 -16.34
N TYR A 514 -5.15 -1.88 -17.27
CA TYR A 514 -4.49 -0.87 -18.09
C TYR A 514 -5.50 -0.21 -19.05
N SER A 515 -6.41 -1.00 -19.61
CA SER A 515 -7.49 -0.49 -20.45
C SER A 515 -8.50 0.34 -19.66
N LEU A 516 -8.86 -0.11 -18.44
CA LEU A 516 -9.70 0.69 -17.54
C LEU A 516 -9.04 2.04 -17.24
N ASN A 517 -7.74 2.04 -16.90
CA ASN A 517 -7.01 3.27 -16.58
C ASN A 517 -6.92 4.22 -17.79
N SER A 518 -6.71 3.71 -18.99
CA SER A 518 -6.73 4.51 -20.22
C SER A 518 -8.10 5.16 -20.45
N LEU A 519 -9.17 4.36 -20.41
CA LEU A 519 -10.54 4.83 -20.66
C LEU A 519 -11.02 5.85 -19.64
N ARG A 520 -10.74 5.66 -18.34
CA ARG A 520 -11.16 6.60 -17.29
C ARG A 520 -10.44 7.96 -17.40
N ILE A 521 -9.14 7.95 -17.75
CA ILE A 521 -8.35 9.17 -17.94
C ILE A 521 -8.92 10.00 -19.09
N GLU A 522 -9.30 9.39 -20.20
CA GLU A 522 -9.93 10.08 -21.34
C GLU A 522 -11.23 10.80 -20.95
N LYS A 523 -11.94 10.30 -19.94
CA LYS A 523 -13.16 10.94 -19.40
C LYS A 523 -12.86 11.94 -18.27
N GLY A 524 -11.59 12.09 -17.87
CA GLY A 524 -11.19 12.93 -16.76
C GLY A 524 -11.61 12.41 -15.39
N TYR A 525 -11.88 11.11 -15.26
CA TYR A 525 -12.21 10.48 -13.97
C TYR A 525 -10.94 10.27 -13.15
N ARG A 526 -10.93 10.83 -11.95
CA ARG A 526 -9.80 10.75 -11.04
C ARG A 526 -9.89 9.47 -10.20
N ALA A 527 -8.74 8.82 -10.01
CA ALA A 527 -8.63 7.66 -9.14
C ALA A 527 -8.11 8.07 -7.76
N TRP A 528 -8.80 7.62 -6.71
CA TRP A 528 -8.34 7.79 -5.35
C TRP A 528 -6.99 7.07 -5.15
N LYS A 529 -6.05 7.73 -4.49
CA LYS A 529 -4.64 7.34 -4.32
C LYS A 529 -3.79 7.32 -5.61
N GLY A 530 -4.39 7.44 -6.79
CA GLY A 530 -3.67 7.60 -8.05
C GLY A 530 -3.50 9.06 -8.47
N ASP A 531 -4.62 9.78 -8.52
CA ASP A 531 -4.66 11.20 -8.93
C ASP A 531 -5.03 12.13 -7.78
N LEU A 532 -5.63 11.60 -6.72
CA LEU A 532 -6.08 12.33 -5.53
C LEU A 532 -5.43 11.75 -4.28
N SER A 533 -5.02 12.64 -3.38
CA SER A 533 -4.44 12.32 -2.09
C SER A 533 -4.79 13.39 -1.05
N THR A 534 -4.35 13.19 0.18
CA THR A 534 -4.48 14.19 1.26
C THR A 534 -3.61 15.44 1.07
N ASP A 535 -2.79 15.50 0.02
CA ASP A 535 -2.10 16.74 -0.37
C ASP A 535 -3.02 17.77 -1.03
N TYR A 536 -4.20 17.34 -1.51
CA TYR A 536 -5.15 18.19 -2.22
C TYR A 536 -6.40 18.48 -1.39
N SER A 537 -6.85 19.72 -1.44
CA SER A 537 -8.19 20.09 -1.01
C SER A 537 -9.24 19.66 -2.05
N MET A 538 -10.51 19.66 -1.64
CA MET A 538 -11.63 19.38 -2.56
C MET A 538 -11.65 20.37 -3.73
N LEU A 539 -11.26 21.62 -3.53
CA LEU A 539 -11.21 22.66 -4.57
C LEU A 539 -10.05 22.42 -5.54
N GLU A 540 -8.84 22.17 -5.04
CA GLU A 540 -7.66 21.83 -5.86
C GLU A 540 -7.89 20.57 -6.69
N GLY A 541 -8.60 19.59 -6.11
CA GLY A 541 -9.04 18.38 -6.81
C GLY A 541 -10.13 18.64 -7.86
N GLY A 542 -10.70 19.86 -7.97
CA GLY A 542 -11.84 20.15 -8.86
C GLY A 542 -13.08 19.36 -8.49
N LEU A 543 -13.34 19.20 -7.19
CA LEU A 543 -14.39 18.35 -6.62
C LEU A 543 -15.45 19.17 -5.86
N GLU A 544 -15.50 20.48 -6.07
CA GLU A 544 -16.43 21.41 -5.40
C GLU A 544 -17.90 21.01 -5.54
N ARG A 545 -18.27 20.33 -6.63
CA ARG A 545 -19.63 19.81 -6.84
C ARG A 545 -20.03 18.72 -5.83
N PHE A 546 -19.06 18.12 -5.15
CA PHE A 546 -19.26 17.10 -4.11
C PHE A 546 -19.22 17.69 -2.70
N VAL A 547 -19.10 19.02 -2.57
CA VAL A 547 -19.16 19.71 -1.29
C VAL A 547 -20.48 20.47 -1.19
N LYS A 548 -21.20 20.27 -0.11
CA LYS A 548 -22.43 20.99 0.22
C LYS A 548 -22.12 22.03 1.29
N PHE A 549 -21.87 23.27 0.88
CA PHE A 549 -21.56 24.39 1.77
C PHE A 549 -22.75 24.89 2.58
N ASP A 550 -23.98 24.50 2.22
CA ASP A 550 -25.23 24.88 2.89
C ASP A 550 -25.75 23.80 3.85
N LYS A 551 -24.92 22.85 4.25
CA LYS A 551 -25.27 21.86 5.26
C LYS A 551 -25.50 22.53 6.61
N PRO A 552 -26.54 22.09 7.36
CA PRO A 552 -26.76 22.56 8.73
C PRO A 552 -25.77 21.95 9.75
N GLN A 553 -25.06 20.88 9.37
CA GLN A 553 -24.06 20.20 10.18
C GLN A 553 -22.67 20.55 9.68
N GLU A 554 -21.75 20.81 10.61
CA GLU A 554 -20.32 20.83 10.33
C GLU A 554 -19.85 19.43 9.94
N PHE A 555 -18.90 19.33 9.02
CA PHE A 555 -18.33 18.08 8.51
C PHE A 555 -16.81 18.19 8.42
#